data_27bc202fd35f3c3de4af0dfd96814be5
#
_entry.id   27bc202fd35f3c3de4af0dfd96814be5
#
_cell.length_a   1.000
_cell.length_b   1.000
_cell.length_c   1.000
_cell.angle_alpha   90.00
_cell.angle_beta   90.00
_cell.angle_gamma   90.00
#
_symmetry.space_group_name_H-M   'P 1'
#
loop_
_entity.id
_entity.type
_entity.pdbx_description
1 polymer ?
#
loop_
_entity_poly.entity_id
_entity_poly.type
_entity_poly.pdbx_seq_one_letter_code
_entity_poly.pdbx_strand_id
1 'polypeptide(L)'
;MTLQLSVAQLNFTVGDMLGNAHKIIDAARAAHERGVRLLVTPELSICGYAAEDLYLRPSFIHACEDALDLVRAELANLAGMHVVVGHPSGNDERTRSVAVQHRFNMASVFCEGHLVASYAKRELPNYQVFDERRYFKPGHDSCVFTVQGVRIGLLICEDAWFEQPAVDTRDHGAQLLVVMNASPFHQGKSGEREDAMRERVLATGLPMVYAHMVGGQDEVVFEGRSFALQSNGSLAGRALSFAEDAFDVLAELNADRVRLKALVHPLPNALSDVWQALVLGVRDYIGKNKFPSVLLGLSGGIDSAVVLAVAVDALGPERVRAVMMPSPYTADISLTDARDMAERVGVRYDELSILPMFEDFLQTLQADFADKPLDATEENIQARIRGTLLMALSNKHGGMVLTTGNKSEMATGYCTLYGDMAGGF
;
A
#
# COMPACT_ATOMS: atom_id res chain seq x y z
N MET A 1 -2.25 -36.17 -6.29
CA MET A 1 -1.12 -35.28 -6.66
C MET A 1 -1.16 -34.08 -5.76
N THR A 2 0.00 -33.47 -5.45
CA THR A 2 0.08 -32.30 -4.57
C THR A 2 0.87 -31.21 -5.27
N LEU A 3 0.36 -29.97 -5.22
CA LEU A 3 1.08 -28.77 -5.64
C LEU A 3 1.31 -27.90 -4.41
N GLN A 4 2.56 -27.57 -4.15
CA GLN A 4 2.91 -26.55 -3.17
C GLN A 4 3.01 -25.19 -3.91
N LEU A 5 2.16 -24.25 -3.52
CA LEU A 5 2.16 -22.89 -4.03
C LEU A 5 2.41 -21.88 -2.90
N SER A 6 2.91 -20.71 -3.24
CA SER A 6 3.17 -19.62 -2.30
C SER A 6 2.68 -18.29 -2.86
N VAL A 7 2.10 -17.46 -2.02
CA VAL A 7 1.85 -16.06 -2.34
C VAL A 7 2.98 -15.21 -1.78
N ALA A 8 3.63 -14.45 -2.63
CA ALA A 8 4.62 -13.44 -2.24
C ALA A 8 3.89 -12.14 -1.83
N GLN A 9 3.39 -12.10 -0.60
CA GLN A 9 2.79 -10.89 -0.02
C GLN A 9 3.91 -9.90 0.32
N LEU A 10 4.28 -9.06 -0.63
CA LEU A 10 5.44 -8.17 -0.54
C LEU A 10 5.03 -6.69 -0.58
N ASN A 11 5.90 -5.87 -0.01
CA ASN A 11 5.79 -4.41 -0.01
C ASN A 11 6.57 -3.83 -1.18
N PHE A 12 5.88 -3.59 -2.28
CA PHE A 12 6.46 -2.99 -3.48
C PHE A 12 6.50 -1.47 -3.39
N THR A 13 7.48 -0.88 -4.09
CA THR A 13 7.63 0.58 -4.19
C THR A 13 7.25 1.05 -5.58
N VAL A 14 6.34 2.01 -5.69
CA VAL A 14 5.95 2.57 -6.98
C VAL A 14 7.16 3.22 -7.66
N GLY A 15 7.41 2.82 -8.91
CA GLY A 15 8.50 3.36 -9.72
C GLY A 15 9.88 2.74 -9.47
N ASP A 16 10.04 1.85 -8.49
CA ASP A 16 11.29 1.10 -8.26
C ASP A 16 11.25 -0.28 -8.93
N MET A 17 11.15 -0.30 -10.25
CA MET A 17 11.00 -1.54 -11.02
C MET A 17 12.12 -2.54 -10.74
N LEU A 18 13.37 -2.06 -10.65
CA LEU A 18 14.53 -2.92 -10.40
C LEU A 18 14.51 -3.50 -8.98
N GLY A 19 14.23 -2.69 -7.96
CA GLY A 19 14.09 -3.15 -6.58
C GLY A 19 12.94 -4.15 -6.42
N ASN A 20 11.80 -3.88 -7.05
CA ASN A 20 10.66 -4.79 -7.05
C ASN A 20 10.98 -6.13 -7.77
N ALA A 21 11.69 -6.08 -8.91
CA ALA A 21 12.15 -7.28 -9.61
C ALA A 21 13.05 -8.14 -8.72
N HIS A 22 14.02 -7.55 -8.02
CA HIS A 22 14.88 -8.28 -7.09
C HIS A 22 14.08 -8.92 -5.95
N LYS A 23 13.10 -8.24 -5.36
CA LYS A 23 12.20 -8.82 -4.34
C LYS A 23 11.45 -10.05 -4.88
N ILE A 24 10.96 -9.99 -6.11
CA ILE A 24 10.28 -11.12 -6.76
C ILE A 24 11.25 -12.29 -6.99
N ILE A 25 12.46 -12.02 -7.47
CA ILE A 25 13.50 -13.03 -7.72
C ILE A 25 13.90 -13.73 -6.41
N ASP A 26 14.15 -12.94 -5.35
CA ASP A 26 14.54 -13.48 -4.04
C ASP A 26 13.41 -14.32 -3.43
N ALA A 27 12.17 -13.86 -3.52
CA ALA A 27 10.99 -14.62 -3.08
C ALA A 27 10.85 -15.94 -3.88
N ALA A 28 11.08 -15.91 -5.19
CA ALA A 28 11.02 -17.10 -6.03
C ALA A 28 12.11 -18.13 -5.69
N ARG A 29 13.35 -17.68 -5.46
CA ARG A 29 14.45 -18.52 -5.02
C ARG A 29 14.15 -19.17 -3.67
N ALA A 30 13.77 -18.37 -2.68
CA ALA A 30 13.43 -18.88 -1.35
C ALA A 30 12.22 -19.83 -1.37
N ALA A 31 11.21 -19.58 -2.20
CA ALA A 31 10.08 -20.46 -2.40
C ALA A 31 10.49 -21.79 -3.06
N HIS A 32 11.34 -21.73 -4.09
CA HIS A 32 11.86 -22.91 -4.78
C HIS A 32 12.65 -23.84 -3.83
N GLU A 33 13.48 -23.28 -2.94
CA GLU A 33 14.22 -24.02 -1.92
C GLU A 33 13.30 -24.74 -0.93
N ARG A 34 12.11 -24.17 -0.61
CA ARG A 34 11.08 -24.82 0.21
C ARG A 34 10.25 -25.85 -0.53
N GLY A 35 10.52 -26.10 -1.82
CA GLY A 35 9.79 -27.07 -2.64
C GLY A 35 8.53 -26.52 -3.31
N VAL A 36 8.28 -25.22 -3.24
CA VAL A 36 7.19 -24.53 -3.96
C VAL A 36 7.41 -24.67 -5.47
N ARG A 37 6.33 -24.81 -6.23
CA ARG A 37 6.36 -24.92 -7.70
C ARG A 37 5.47 -23.89 -8.40
N LEU A 38 4.73 -23.10 -7.63
CA LEU A 38 4.01 -21.92 -8.12
C LEU A 38 4.16 -20.78 -7.11
N LEU A 39 4.78 -19.69 -7.51
CA LEU A 39 4.77 -18.42 -6.79
C LEU A 39 3.80 -17.45 -7.46
N VAL A 40 2.99 -16.77 -6.66
CA VAL A 40 2.06 -15.74 -7.14
C VAL A 40 2.42 -14.42 -6.50
N THR A 41 2.65 -13.39 -7.31
CA THR A 41 2.81 -12.02 -6.84
C THR A 41 1.48 -11.26 -6.86
N PRO A 42 1.33 -10.16 -6.12
CA PRO A 42 0.20 -9.25 -6.26
C PRO A 42 0.10 -8.58 -7.63
N GLU A 43 -1.04 -7.94 -7.88
CA GLU A 43 -1.30 -7.12 -9.06
C GLU A 43 -0.23 -6.02 -9.22
N LEU A 44 0.23 -5.78 -10.47
CA LEU A 44 1.19 -4.73 -10.86
C LEU A 44 2.48 -4.70 -10.00
N SER A 45 2.91 -5.85 -9.52
CA SER A 45 4.04 -6.00 -8.60
C SER A 45 5.37 -5.47 -9.14
N ILE A 46 5.59 -5.49 -10.47
CA ILE A 46 6.82 -4.94 -11.08
C ILE A 46 6.96 -3.43 -10.83
N CYS A 47 5.88 -2.68 -10.98
CA CYS A 47 5.95 -1.22 -10.85
C CYS A 47 5.40 -0.67 -9.54
N GLY A 48 4.79 -1.53 -8.70
CA GLY A 48 3.99 -1.09 -7.55
C GLY A 48 2.62 -0.51 -7.97
N TYR A 49 1.67 -0.47 -7.03
CA TYR A 49 0.31 0.04 -7.23
C TYR A 49 0.02 1.19 -6.25
N ALA A 50 -0.57 2.33 -6.66
CA ALA A 50 -0.97 2.72 -8.00
C ALA A 50 0.07 3.70 -8.59
N ALA A 51 0.53 3.45 -9.82
CA ALA A 51 1.50 4.34 -10.46
C ALA A 51 0.85 5.46 -11.28
N GLU A 52 -0.50 5.51 -11.31
CA GLU A 52 -1.30 6.61 -11.87
C GLU A 52 -0.82 7.07 -13.27
N ASP A 53 -0.64 8.37 -13.47
CA ASP A 53 -0.22 8.96 -14.75
C ASP A 53 1.16 8.50 -15.24
N LEU A 54 1.95 7.81 -14.40
CA LEU A 54 3.20 7.19 -14.84
C LEU A 54 2.94 6.09 -15.88
N TYR A 55 1.80 5.38 -15.80
CA TYR A 55 1.41 4.40 -16.83
C TYR A 55 1.29 5.02 -18.23
N LEU A 56 1.06 6.33 -18.34
CA LEU A 56 0.97 7.03 -19.63
C LEU A 56 2.34 7.32 -20.25
N ARG A 57 3.44 7.16 -19.50
CA ARG A 57 4.80 7.46 -19.97
C ARG A 57 5.44 6.25 -20.64
N PRO A 58 5.84 6.33 -21.92
CA PRO A 58 6.52 5.21 -22.59
C PRO A 58 7.77 4.71 -21.85
N SER A 59 8.58 5.63 -21.30
CA SER A 59 9.78 5.27 -20.55
C SER A 59 9.49 4.45 -19.29
N PHE A 60 8.35 4.70 -18.64
CA PHE A 60 7.92 3.91 -17.49
C PHE A 60 7.55 2.48 -17.90
N ILE A 61 6.83 2.32 -19.00
CA ILE A 61 6.46 1.00 -19.52
C ILE A 61 7.72 0.22 -19.96
N HIS A 62 8.65 0.83 -20.68
CA HIS A 62 9.90 0.20 -21.07
C HIS A 62 10.72 -0.25 -19.85
N ALA A 63 10.79 0.57 -18.79
CA ALA A 63 11.49 0.16 -17.56
C ALA A 63 10.78 -1.02 -16.85
N CYS A 64 9.45 -1.14 -16.96
CA CYS A 64 8.73 -2.31 -16.47
C CYS A 64 9.03 -3.56 -17.32
N GLU A 65 9.14 -3.42 -18.65
CA GLU A 65 9.50 -4.50 -19.56
C GLU A 65 10.94 -5.01 -19.30
N ASP A 66 11.89 -4.09 -19.14
CA ASP A 66 13.28 -4.43 -18.78
C ASP A 66 13.37 -5.19 -17.44
N ALA A 67 12.62 -4.73 -16.44
CA ALA A 67 12.56 -5.39 -15.13
C ALA A 67 11.88 -6.77 -15.19
N LEU A 68 10.86 -6.92 -16.02
CA LEU A 68 10.21 -8.21 -16.26
C LEU A 68 11.14 -9.20 -16.98
N ASP A 69 11.91 -8.71 -17.94
CA ASP A 69 12.94 -9.51 -18.64
C ASP A 69 14.06 -9.96 -17.69
N LEU A 70 14.46 -9.11 -16.73
CA LEU A 70 15.39 -9.50 -15.66
C LEU A 70 14.80 -10.64 -14.82
N VAL A 71 13.56 -10.50 -14.34
CA VAL A 71 12.89 -11.58 -13.59
C VAL A 71 12.87 -12.86 -14.41
N ARG A 72 12.44 -12.80 -15.67
CA ARG A 72 12.40 -13.96 -16.57
C ARG A 72 13.76 -14.65 -16.71
N ALA A 73 14.82 -13.88 -16.90
CA ALA A 73 16.18 -14.42 -17.05
C ALA A 73 16.67 -15.11 -15.77
N GLU A 74 16.44 -14.51 -14.62
CA GLU A 74 16.87 -15.05 -13.33
C GLU A 74 16.08 -16.30 -12.90
N LEU A 75 14.83 -16.46 -13.37
CA LEU A 75 14.01 -17.64 -13.13
C LEU A 75 14.43 -18.85 -13.99
N ALA A 76 15.30 -18.68 -15.00
CA ALA A 76 15.68 -19.75 -15.91
C ALA A 76 16.32 -20.96 -15.21
N ASN A 77 16.98 -20.75 -14.07
CA ASN A 77 17.65 -21.78 -13.30
C ASN A 77 16.79 -22.44 -12.21
N LEU A 78 15.51 -22.04 -12.06
CA LEU A 78 14.60 -22.59 -11.05
C LEU A 78 13.72 -23.69 -11.66
N ALA A 79 14.26 -24.91 -11.70
CA ALA A 79 13.64 -26.06 -12.37
C ALA A 79 12.20 -26.33 -11.88
N GLY A 80 11.24 -26.39 -12.82
CA GLY A 80 9.82 -26.64 -12.59
C GLY A 80 9.08 -25.55 -11.82
N MET A 81 9.74 -24.42 -11.50
CA MET A 81 9.12 -23.30 -10.79
C MET A 81 8.34 -22.40 -11.75
N HIS A 82 7.06 -22.23 -11.49
CA HIS A 82 6.21 -21.26 -12.17
C HIS A 82 6.09 -20.00 -11.31
N VAL A 83 6.22 -18.83 -11.92
CA VAL A 83 6.07 -17.54 -11.23
C VAL A 83 5.08 -16.68 -12.00
N VAL A 84 4.02 -16.25 -11.31
CA VAL A 84 3.02 -15.33 -11.84
C VAL A 84 3.40 -13.92 -11.41
N VAL A 85 3.64 -13.04 -12.38
CA VAL A 85 4.13 -11.68 -12.16
C VAL A 85 3.13 -10.67 -12.71
N GLY A 86 2.66 -9.72 -11.85
CA GLY A 86 1.81 -8.60 -12.25
C GLY A 86 2.62 -7.44 -12.80
N HIS A 87 2.23 -6.94 -13.98
CA HIS A 87 2.94 -5.84 -14.64
C HIS A 87 2.05 -5.07 -15.61
N PRO A 88 2.34 -3.79 -15.92
CA PRO A 88 1.73 -3.12 -17.05
C PRO A 88 2.40 -3.61 -18.35
N SER A 89 1.66 -3.65 -19.43
CA SER A 89 2.19 -3.93 -20.78
C SER A 89 1.92 -2.76 -21.72
N GLY A 90 2.88 -2.45 -22.59
CA GLY A 90 2.72 -1.56 -23.72
C GLY A 90 2.57 -2.34 -25.01
N ASN A 91 1.82 -1.82 -25.96
CA ASN A 91 1.60 -2.27 -27.34
C ASN A 91 1.46 -3.77 -27.64
N ASP A 92 0.28 -4.14 -28.10
CA ASP A 92 0.18 -5.21 -29.10
C ASP A 92 0.86 -4.70 -30.40
N GLU A 93 1.86 -5.42 -30.91
CA GLU A 93 2.56 -5.12 -32.18
C GLU A 93 1.63 -4.98 -33.41
N ARG A 94 0.34 -5.34 -33.24
CA ARG A 94 -0.70 -5.26 -34.26
C ARG A 94 -1.21 -3.83 -34.51
N THR A 95 -0.95 -2.89 -33.62
CA THR A 95 -1.36 -1.48 -33.79
C THR A 95 -0.16 -0.61 -34.20
N ARG A 96 0.09 -0.51 -35.50
CA ARG A 96 1.10 0.38 -36.10
C ARG A 96 0.77 1.87 -36.01
N SER A 97 -0.30 2.27 -35.32
CA SER A 97 -0.65 3.68 -35.14
C SER A 97 0.00 4.23 -33.88
N VAL A 98 0.91 5.15 -34.03
CA VAL A 98 1.58 5.91 -32.96
C VAL A 98 0.58 6.72 -32.11
N ALA A 99 -0.65 6.90 -32.59
CA ALA A 99 -1.65 7.79 -31.99
C ALA A 99 -2.45 7.13 -30.83
N VAL A 100 -2.52 5.81 -30.71
CA VAL A 100 -3.25 5.12 -29.62
C VAL A 100 -2.41 3.94 -29.14
N GLN A 101 -1.65 4.14 -28.07
CA GLN A 101 -0.98 3.05 -27.39
C GLN A 101 -1.99 2.31 -26.52
N HIS A 102 -2.26 1.04 -26.82
CA HIS A 102 -3.03 0.17 -25.96
C HIS A 102 -2.12 -0.33 -24.83
N ARG A 103 -2.53 -0.11 -23.60
CA ARG A 103 -1.86 -0.63 -22.40
C ARG A 103 -2.81 -1.56 -21.68
N PHE A 104 -2.25 -2.56 -21.04
CA PHE A 104 -3.01 -3.55 -20.29
C PHE A 104 -2.41 -3.73 -18.90
N ASN A 105 -3.26 -3.98 -17.92
CA ASN A 105 -2.90 -4.52 -16.63
C ASN A 105 -2.78 -6.04 -16.81
N MET A 106 -1.57 -6.58 -16.73
CA MET A 106 -1.23 -7.93 -17.16
C MET A 106 -0.73 -8.79 -16.01
N ALA A 107 -0.91 -10.08 -16.16
CA ALA A 107 -0.17 -11.10 -15.45
C ALA A 107 0.55 -12.00 -16.45
N SER A 108 1.84 -12.22 -16.27
CA SER A 108 2.64 -13.17 -17.05
C SER A 108 3.06 -14.34 -16.17
N VAL A 109 2.97 -15.56 -16.70
CA VAL A 109 3.40 -16.80 -16.05
C VAL A 109 4.69 -17.27 -16.69
N PHE A 110 5.76 -17.30 -15.92
CA PHE A 110 7.06 -17.77 -16.37
C PHE A 110 7.40 -19.12 -15.74
N CYS A 111 8.03 -20.01 -16.53
CA CYS A 111 8.64 -21.22 -16.05
C CYS A 111 9.99 -21.42 -16.76
N GLU A 112 11.06 -21.59 -15.99
CA GLU A 112 12.41 -21.81 -16.52
C GLU A 112 12.83 -20.77 -17.59
N GLY A 113 12.48 -19.51 -17.35
CA GLY A 113 12.78 -18.39 -18.26
C GLY A 113 11.86 -18.28 -19.49
N HIS A 114 10.87 -19.15 -19.64
CA HIS A 114 9.92 -19.14 -20.75
C HIS A 114 8.56 -18.59 -20.31
N LEU A 115 7.92 -17.79 -21.16
CA LEU A 115 6.53 -17.38 -21.00
C LEU A 115 5.61 -18.58 -21.28
N VAL A 116 4.88 -19.03 -20.26
CA VAL A 116 3.93 -20.15 -20.34
C VAL A 116 2.51 -19.68 -20.66
N ALA A 117 2.09 -18.60 -20.03
CA ALA A 117 0.77 -18.00 -20.20
C ALA A 117 0.81 -16.51 -19.89
N SER A 118 -0.18 -15.77 -20.40
CA SER A 118 -0.39 -14.37 -20.05
C SER A 118 -1.90 -14.06 -19.97
N TYR A 119 -2.23 -13.10 -19.13
CA TYR A 119 -3.61 -12.66 -18.90
C TYR A 119 -3.69 -11.15 -18.82
N ALA A 120 -4.65 -10.55 -19.50
CA ALA A 120 -4.98 -9.14 -19.39
C ALA A 120 -6.26 -8.98 -18.55
N LYS A 121 -6.23 -8.12 -17.55
CA LYS A 121 -7.37 -7.78 -16.69
C LYS A 121 -8.58 -7.38 -17.53
N ARG A 122 -9.73 -7.95 -17.24
CA ARG A 122 -10.97 -7.75 -18.02
C ARG A 122 -11.84 -6.64 -17.45
N GLU A 123 -11.98 -6.61 -16.13
CA GLU A 123 -12.79 -5.63 -15.43
C GLU A 123 -11.89 -4.53 -14.84
N LEU A 124 -12.08 -3.30 -15.30
CA LEU A 124 -11.27 -2.16 -14.91
C LEU A 124 -12.09 -1.25 -13.98
N PRO A 125 -11.74 -1.15 -12.69
CA PRO A 125 -12.43 -0.28 -11.76
C PRO A 125 -12.23 1.19 -12.13
N ASN A 126 -13.30 2.00 -12.00
CA ASN A 126 -13.27 3.43 -12.26
C ASN A 126 -14.20 4.16 -11.27
N TYR A 127 -13.93 4.00 -9.99
CA TYR A 127 -14.67 4.57 -8.88
C TYR A 127 -13.76 4.76 -7.65
N GLN A 128 -14.12 5.67 -6.76
CA GLN A 128 -13.35 6.04 -5.57
C GLN A 128 -11.89 6.41 -5.93
N VAL A 129 -10.92 5.61 -5.45
CA VAL A 129 -9.48 5.82 -5.72
C VAL A 129 -9.00 5.17 -7.02
N PHE A 130 -9.89 4.48 -7.73
CA PHE A 130 -9.53 3.77 -8.96
C PHE A 130 -9.89 4.57 -10.21
N ASP A 131 -8.94 4.72 -11.13
CA ASP A 131 -9.13 5.33 -12.46
C ASP A 131 -8.44 4.48 -13.55
N GLU A 132 -8.62 3.13 -13.49
CA GLU A 132 -7.88 2.22 -14.39
C GLU A 132 -8.26 2.36 -15.86
N ARG A 133 -9.51 2.77 -16.16
CA ARG A 133 -9.96 3.01 -17.55
C ARG A 133 -9.25 4.16 -18.23
N ARG A 134 -8.63 5.04 -17.46
CA ARG A 134 -7.77 6.12 -17.98
C ARG A 134 -6.46 5.56 -18.55
N TYR A 135 -5.95 4.48 -17.97
CA TYR A 135 -4.62 3.96 -18.27
C TYR A 135 -4.65 2.71 -19.13
N PHE A 136 -5.62 1.82 -18.90
CA PHE A 136 -5.65 0.47 -19.45
C PHE A 136 -6.86 0.21 -20.32
N LYS A 137 -6.72 -0.77 -21.22
CA LYS A 137 -7.81 -1.38 -21.97
C LYS A 137 -8.18 -2.72 -21.34
N PRO A 138 -9.46 -3.10 -21.37
CA PRO A 138 -9.90 -4.40 -20.90
C PRO A 138 -9.35 -5.53 -21.79
N GLY A 139 -8.94 -6.63 -21.15
CA GLY A 139 -8.73 -7.91 -21.80
C GLY A 139 -10.05 -8.60 -22.14
N HIS A 140 -9.98 -9.71 -22.88
CA HIS A 140 -11.17 -10.45 -23.32
C HIS A 140 -11.08 -11.96 -23.07
N ASP A 141 -9.87 -12.50 -22.98
CA ASP A 141 -9.63 -13.95 -22.94
C ASP A 141 -9.52 -14.45 -21.50
N SER A 142 -9.92 -15.71 -21.26
CA SER A 142 -9.62 -16.41 -20.02
C SER A 142 -8.23 -17.03 -20.08
N CYS A 143 -7.56 -17.16 -18.93
CA CYS A 143 -6.24 -17.76 -18.84
C CYS A 143 -6.27 -18.98 -17.92
N VAL A 144 -5.92 -20.16 -18.47
CA VAL A 144 -5.74 -21.40 -17.70
C VAL A 144 -4.40 -22.02 -18.09
N PHE A 145 -3.58 -22.33 -17.09
CA PHE A 145 -2.30 -23.04 -17.27
C PHE A 145 -2.18 -24.18 -16.27
N THR A 146 -1.20 -25.07 -16.47
CA THR A 146 -1.07 -26.28 -15.66
C THR A 146 0.25 -26.30 -14.91
N VAL A 147 0.20 -26.54 -13.60
CA VAL A 147 1.38 -26.77 -12.75
C VAL A 147 1.22 -28.08 -11.98
N GLN A 148 2.14 -29.02 -12.15
CA GLN A 148 2.10 -30.35 -11.52
C GLN A 148 0.72 -31.05 -11.65
N GLY A 149 0.07 -30.91 -12.79
CA GLY A 149 -1.20 -31.54 -13.09
C GLY A 149 -2.45 -30.80 -12.56
N VAL A 150 -2.28 -29.70 -11.82
CA VAL A 150 -3.38 -28.83 -11.39
C VAL A 150 -3.60 -27.73 -12.44
N ARG A 151 -4.82 -27.61 -12.99
CA ARG A 151 -5.20 -26.53 -13.91
C ARG A 151 -5.62 -25.29 -13.14
N ILE A 152 -4.88 -24.21 -13.33
CA ILE A 152 -4.96 -22.96 -12.58
C ILE A 152 -5.57 -21.89 -13.47
N GLY A 153 -6.69 -21.32 -13.06
CA GLY A 153 -7.31 -20.17 -13.69
C GLY A 153 -6.83 -18.86 -13.03
N LEU A 154 -6.44 -17.89 -13.85
CA LEU A 154 -5.86 -16.63 -13.40
C LEU A 154 -6.87 -15.49 -13.57
N LEU A 155 -7.01 -14.66 -12.52
CA LEU A 155 -7.82 -13.46 -12.47
C LEU A 155 -7.01 -12.31 -11.83
N ILE A 156 -7.37 -11.07 -12.16
CA ILE A 156 -6.76 -9.88 -11.56
C ILE A 156 -7.84 -9.02 -10.90
N CYS A 157 -7.78 -8.91 -9.57
CA CYS A 157 -8.48 -7.98 -8.71
C CYS A 157 -9.99 -7.87 -9.01
N GLU A 158 -10.40 -6.81 -9.71
CA GLU A 158 -11.80 -6.51 -10.06
C GLU A 158 -12.49 -7.64 -10.83
N ASP A 159 -11.76 -8.43 -11.60
CA ASP A 159 -12.30 -9.60 -12.30
C ASP A 159 -13.05 -10.57 -11.37
N ALA A 160 -12.53 -10.72 -10.13
CA ALA A 160 -13.12 -11.62 -9.14
C ALA A 160 -14.35 -11.03 -8.42
N TRP A 161 -14.62 -9.74 -8.55
CA TRP A 161 -15.85 -9.11 -8.03
C TRP A 161 -17.04 -9.35 -8.95
N PHE A 162 -16.79 -9.68 -10.22
CA PHE A 162 -17.82 -10.07 -11.20
C PHE A 162 -17.86 -11.59 -11.38
N GLU A 163 -19.03 -12.11 -11.65
CA GLU A 163 -19.21 -13.56 -11.79
C GLU A 163 -18.60 -14.09 -13.10
N GLN A 164 -18.81 -13.34 -14.20
CA GLN A 164 -18.52 -13.83 -15.55
C GLN A 164 -17.04 -14.21 -15.76
N PRO A 165 -16.02 -13.40 -15.36
CA PRO A 165 -14.62 -13.79 -15.55
C PRO A 165 -14.27 -15.12 -14.86
N ALA A 166 -14.78 -15.35 -13.65
CA ALA A 166 -14.54 -16.57 -12.89
C ALA A 166 -15.25 -17.79 -13.50
N VAL A 167 -16.49 -17.62 -13.97
CA VAL A 167 -17.27 -18.66 -14.64
C VAL A 167 -16.61 -19.06 -15.97
N ASP A 168 -16.24 -18.08 -16.80
CA ASP A 168 -15.53 -18.33 -18.06
C ASP A 168 -14.23 -19.11 -17.82
N THR A 169 -13.47 -18.74 -16.77
CA THR A 169 -12.23 -19.42 -16.42
C THR A 169 -12.46 -20.85 -15.96
N ARG A 170 -13.52 -21.13 -15.19
CA ARG A 170 -13.99 -22.49 -14.87
C ARG A 170 -14.31 -23.27 -16.12
N ASP A 171 -15.09 -22.68 -17.04
CA ASP A 171 -15.57 -23.34 -18.25
C ASP A 171 -14.42 -23.68 -19.24
N HIS A 172 -13.30 -22.94 -19.15
CA HIS A 172 -12.04 -23.28 -19.80
C HIS A 172 -11.24 -24.37 -19.05
N GLY A 173 -11.80 -24.96 -18.00
CA GLY A 173 -11.29 -26.18 -17.36
C GLY A 173 -10.40 -25.91 -16.15
N ALA A 174 -10.39 -24.74 -15.56
CA ALA A 174 -9.69 -24.49 -14.29
C ALA A 174 -10.19 -25.40 -13.17
N GLN A 175 -9.29 -25.75 -12.24
CA GLN A 175 -9.57 -26.53 -11.02
C GLN A 175 -9.28 -25.72 -9.74
N LEU A 176 -8.48 -24.66 -9.88
CA LEU A 176 -8.12 -23.72 -8.83
C LEU A 176 -8.12 -22.32 -9.42
N LEU A 177 -8.75 -21.37 -8.74
CA LEU A 177 -8.66 -19.95 -9.09
C LEU A 177 -7.51 -19.30 -8.31
N VAL A 178 -6.71 -18.50 -9.00
CA VAL A 178 -5.68 -17.63 -8.42
C VAL A 178 -6.01 -16.20 -8.79
N VAL A 179 -6.15 -15.34 -7.79
CA VAL A 179 -6.51 -13.93 -7.94
C VAL A 179 -5.36 -13.06 -7.45
N MET A 180 -4.83 -12.23 -8.31
CA MET A 180 -3.82 -11.20 -7.97
C MET A 180 -4.53 -9.89 -7.63
N ASN A 181 -4.14 -9.23 -6.55
CA ASN A 181 -4.87 -8.06 -6.08
C ASN A 181 -3.98 -7.00 -5.44
N ALA A 182 -4.42 -5.73 -5.58
CA ALA A 182 -3.83 -4.55 -4.94
C ALA A 182 -4.92 -3.51 -4.63
N SER A 183 -5.90 -3.87 -3.79
CA SER A 183 -6.96 -2.93 -3.39
C SER A 183 -6.64 -2.27 -2.05
N PRO A 184 -6.76 -0.91 -1.94
CA PRO A 184 -6.46 -0.19 -0.72
C PRO A 184 -7.32 -0.59 0.47
N PHE A 185 -6.70 -0.47 1.64
CA PHE A 185 -7.34 -0.68 2.94
C PHE A 185 -8.41 0.38 3.23
N HIS A 186 -9.55 -0.05 3.73
CA HIS A 186 -10.45 0.75 4.55
C HIS A 186 -11.12 -0.15 5.60
N GLN A 187 -11.71 0.45 6.63
CA GLN A 187 -12.37 -0.30 7.70
C GLN A 187 -13.47 -1.21 7.14
N GLY A 188 -13.44 -2.50 7.54
CA GLY A 188 -14.41 -3.50 7.09
C GLY A 188 -14.11 -4.15 5.74
N LYS A 189 -13.21 -3.59 4.92
CA LYS A 189 -12.94 -4.09 3.54
C LYS A 189 -12.48 -5.55 3.50
N SER A 190 -11.70 -5.99 4.47
CA SER A 190 -11.24 -7.38 4.51
C SER A 190 -12.40 -8.37 4.59
N GLY A 191 -13.43 -8.07 5.40
CA GLY A 191 -14.65 -8.89 5.47
C GLY A 191 -15.43 -8.88 4.16
N GLU A 192 -15.69 -7.70 3.60
CA GLU A 192 -16.37 -7.55 2.30
C GLU A 192 -15.65 -8.32 1.19
N ARG A 193 -14.31 -8.28 1.17
CA ARG A 193 -13.47 -8.98 0.20
C ARG A 193 -13.58 -10.49 0.34
N GLU A 194 -13.46 -11.02 1.56
CA GLU A 194 -13.61 -12.46 1.81
C GLU A 194 -15.03 -12.93 1.44
N ASP A 195 -16.07 -12.14 1.71
CA ASP A 195 -17.45 -12.48 1.39
C ASP A 195 -17.69 -12.46 -0.12
N ALA A 196 -17.22 -11.45 -0.86
CA ALA A 196 -17.30 -11.42 -2.31
C ALA A 196 -16.56 -12.60 -2.96
N MET A 197 -15.36 -12.94 -2.47
CA MET A 197 -14.62 -14.10 -2.99
C MET A 197 -15.29 -15.42 -2.62
N ARG A 198 -15.97 -15.50 -1.48
CA ARG A 198 -16.78 -16.68 -1.11
C ARG A 198 -17.94 -16.88 -2.08
N GLU A 199 -18.61 -15.82 -2.50
CA GLU A 199 -19.64 -15.90 -3.56
C GLU A 199 -19.06 -16.44 -4.86
N ARG A 200 -17.88 -15.99 -5.29
CA ARG A 200 -17.22 -16.48 -6.52
C ARG A 200 -16.87 -17.97 -6.42
N VAL A 201 -16.34 -18.40 -5.28
CA VAL A 201 -16.03 -19.80 -5.01
C VAL A 201 -17.29 -20.66 -5.08
N LEU A 202 -18.39 -20.22 -4.49
CA LEU A 202 -19.67 -20.95 -4.51
C LEU A 202 -20.28 -21.00 -5.91
N ALA A 203 -20.23 -19.91 -6.68
CA ALA A 203 -20.74 -19.84 -8.05
C ALA A 203 -19.95 -20.73 -9.02
N THR A 204 -18.66 -20.86 -8.85
CA THR A 204 -17.79 -21.68 -9.70
C THR A 204 -17.63 -23.12 -9.23
N GLY A 205 -17.80 -23.38 -7.92
CA GLY A 205 -17.46 -24.65 -7.27
C GLY A 205 -15.95 -24.90 -7.18
N LEU A 206 -15.10 -23.90 -7.46
CA LEU A 206 -13.65 -24.00 -7.43
C LEU A 206 -13.07 -23.37 -6.16
N PRO A 207 -12.04 -23.96 -5.55
CA PRO A 207 -11.27 -23.28 -4.50
C PRO A 207 -10.49 -22.10 -5.08
N MET A 208 -10.07 -21.16 -4.19
CA MET A 208 -9.41 -19.93 -4.59
C MET A 208 -8.20 -19.64 -3.70
N VAL A 209 -7.13 -19.12 -4.30
CA VAL A 209 -6.03 -18.45 -3.60
C VAL A 209 -6.01 -17.00 -4.03
N TYR A 210 -6.05 -16.10 -3.05
CA TYR A 210 -6.12 -14.66 -3.24
C TYR A 210 -4.81 -14.02 -2.78
N ALA A 211 -4.05 -13.47 -3.71
CA ALA A 211 -2.77 -12.83 -3.47
C ALA A 211 -2.95 -11.32 -3.33
N HIS A 212 -2.65 -10.78 -2.17
CA HIS A 212 -2.82 -9.36 -1.88
C HIS A 212 -1.50 -8.66 -1.56
N MET A 213 -1.37 -7.41 -1.98
CA MET A 213 -0.24 -6.55 -1.68
C MET A 213 -0.24 -6.11 -0.20
N VAL A 214 0.94 -5.84 0.35
CA VAL A 214 1.12 -5.16 1.63
C VAL A 214 1.97 -3.91 1.42
N GLY A 215 1.77 -2.89 2.24
CA GLY A 215 2.59 -1.68 2.25
C GLY A 215 1.78 -0.39 2.23
N GLY A 216 2.45 0.74 2.45
CA GLY A 216 1.93 2.09 2.27
C GLY A 216 2.50 2.71 0.99
N GLN A 217 1.67 3.44 0.26
CA GLN A 217 2.07 4.20 -0.91
C GLN A 217 1.23 5.45 -1.01
N ASP A 218 1.89 6.62 -0.95
CA ASP A 218 1.22 7.92 -0.95
C ASP A 218 0.07 7.97 0.08
N GLU A 219 -1.17 8.14 -0.35
CA GLU A 219 -2.36 8.25 0.51
C GLU A 219 -3.02 6.89 0.81
N VAL A 220 -2.48 5.78 0.30
CA VAL A 220 -3.12 4.46 0.42
C VAL A 220 -2.25 3.47 1.18
N VAL A 221 -2.91 2.54 1.87
CA VAL A 221 -2.27 1.43 2.58
C VAL A 221 -2.89 0.12 2.09
N PHE A 222 -2.06 -0.92 1.96
CA PHE A 222 -2.46 -2.28 1.64
C PHE A 222 -2.17 -3.16 2.85
N GLU A 223 -3.19 -3.86 3.35
CA GLU A 223 -3.08 -4.60 4.61
C GLU A 223 -2.50 -5.99 4.47
N GLY A 224 -2.19 -6.47 3.26
CA GLY A 224 -1.85 -7.89 3.06
C GLY A 224 -3.07 -8.78 3.27
N ARG A 225 -2.95 -9.80 4.16
CA ARG A 225 -4.04 -10.76 4.42
C ARG A 225 -4.42 -11.56 3.19
N SER A 226 -3.45 -11.95 2.39
CA SER A 226 -3.68 -12.95 1.35
C SER A 226 -4.37 -14.16 1.97
N PHE A 227 -5.29 -14.80 1.26
CA PHE A 227 -6.07 -15.88 1.83
C PHE A 227 -6.38 -16.99 0.82
N ALA A 228 -6.84 -18.11 1.33
CA ALA A 228 -7.29 -19.24 0.54
C ALA A 228 -8.68 -19.70 0.99
N LEU A 229 -9.57 -20.00 0.04
CA LEU A 229 -10.91 -20.53 0.27
C LEU A 229 -11.07 -21.90 -0.35
N GLN A 230 -11.74 -22.81 0.36
CA GLN A 230 -12.19 -24.09 -0.18
C GLN A 230 -13.35 -23.90 -1.18
N SER A 231 -13.64 -24.90 -1.99
CA SER A 231 -14.76 -24.88 -2.94
C SER A 231 -16.15 -24.72 -2.29
N ASN A 232 -16.26 -24.96 -0.97
CA ASN A 232 -17.48 -24.72 -0.20
C ASN A 232 -17.53 -23.33 0.48
N GLY A 233 -16.58 -22.44 0.17
CA GLY A 233 -16.48 -21.11 0.74
C GLY A 233 -15.83 -21.03 2.14
N SER A 234 -15.44 -22.16 2.74
CA SER A 234 -14.74 -22.11 4.03
C SER A 234 -13.29 -21.64 3.87
N LEU A 235 -12.80 -20.88 4.86
CA LEU A 235 -11.42 -20.42 4.89
C LEU A 235 -10.46 -21.61 5.03
N ALA A 236 -9.46 -21.68 4.13
CA ALA A 236 -8.40 -22.69 4.15
C ALA A 236 -7.09 -22.14 4.72
N GLY A 237 -6.86 -20.84 4.65
CA GLY A 237 -5.67 -20.18 5.17
C GLY A 237 -5.77 -18.66 5.07
N ARG A 238 -4.98 -17.93 5.87
CA ARG A 238 -4.82 -16.47 5.82
C ARG A 238 -3.41 -16.07 6.22
N ALA A 239 -2.80 -15.20 5.44
CA ALA A 239 -1.48 -14.61 5.67
C ALA A 239 -1.49 -13.55 6.80
N LEU A 240 -0.32 -13.05 7.16
CA LEU A 240 -0.13 -11.98 8.13
C LEU A 240 -0.82 -10.67 7.70
N SER A 241 -1.22 -9.88 8.69
CA SER A 241 -1.75 -8.53 8.48
C SER A 241 -0.63 -7.50 8.58
N PHE A 242 -0.60 -6.51 7.68
CA PHE A 242 0.32 -5.37 7.67
C PHE A 242 1.81 -5.74 7.70
N ALA A 243 2.15 -6.93 7.22
CA ALA A 243 3.51 -7.43 7.16
C ALA A 243 3.76 -8.21 5.86
N GLU A 244 5.00 -8.21 5.38
CA GLU A 244 5.42 -9.13 4.32
C GLU A 244 5.29 -10.57 4.80
N ASP A 245 4.86 -11.47 3.90
CA ASP A 245 4.67 -12.88 4.21
C ASP A 245 4.92 -13.76 2.97
N ALA A 246 5.44 -14.94 3.20
CA ALA A 246 5.47 -16.03 2.23
C ALA A 246 4.32 -17.00 2.58
N PHE A 247 3.13 -16.70 2.08
CA PHE A 247 1.93 -17.47 2.39
C PHE A 247 1.88 -18.77 1.60
N ASP A 248 2.37 -19.83 2.22
CA ASP A 248 2.44 -21.16 1.62
C ASP A 248 1.10 -21.90 1.71
N VAL A 249 0.64 -22.45 0.59
CA VAL A 249 -0.61 -23.20 0.47
C VAL A 249 -0.33 -24.55 -0.21
N LEU A 250 -0.80 -25.63 0.39
CA LEU A 250 -0.75 -26.96 -0.20
C LEU A 250 -2.08 -27.24 -0.92
N ALA A 251 -2.02 -27.49 -2.23
CA ALA A 251 -3.15 -27.90 -3.06
C ALA A 251 -3.09 -29.41 -3.32
N GLU A 252 -4.03 -30.15 -2.77
CA GLU A 252 -4.17 -31.62 -2.94
C GLU A 252 -5.20 -31.90 -4.05
N LEU A 253 -4.76 -32.44 -5.19
CA LEU A 253 -5.62 -32.87 -6.28
C LEU A 253 -6.06 -34.33 -6.07
N ASN A 254 -7.34 -34.55 -5.84
CA ASN A 254 -7.98 -35.85 -5.72
C ASN A 254 -9.10 -36.01 -6.77
N ALA A 255 -8.93 -36.94 -7.69
CA ALA A 255 -9.73 -37.02 -8.92
C ALA A 255 -9.65 -35.71 -9.69
N ASP A 256 -10.73 -34.93 -9.76
CA ASP A 256 -10.77 -33.61 -10.43
C ASP A 256 -11.01 -32.44 -9.45
N ARG A 257 -10.88 -32.67 -8.15
CA ARG A 257 -11.13 -31.69 -7.10
C ARG A 257 -9.86 -31.32 -6.36
N VAL A 258 -9.65 -30.03 -6.20
CA VAL A 258 -8.54 -29.48 -5.40
C VAL A 258 -9.03 -29.15 -4.00
N ARG A 259 -8.25 -29.55 -2.99
CA ARG A 259 -8.41 -29.18 -1.58
C ARG A 259 -7.20 -28.36 -1.13
N LEU A 260 -7.42 -27.25 -0.45
CA LEU A 260 -6.37 -26.37 0.03
C LEU A 260 -6.10 -26.57 1.52
N LYS A 261 -4.82 -26.44 1.92
CA LYS A 261 -4.38 -26.40 3.31
C LYS A 261 -3.33 -25.32 3.48
N ALA A 262 -3.53 -24.44 4.45
CA ALA A 262 -2.58 -23.39 4.80
C ALA A 262 -2.73 -22.98 6.27
N LEU A 263 -1.78 -22.18 6.77
CA LEU A 263 -1.88 -21.58 8.09
C LEU A 263 -2.94 -20.46 8.08
N VAL A 264 -3.72 -20.36 9.17
CA VAL A 264 -4.69 -19.28 9.36
C VAL A 264 -4.17 -18.34 10.43
N HIS A 265 -3.70 -17.14 10.02
CA HIS A 265 -3.40 -16.07 10.97
C HIS A 265 -4.68 -15.37 11.42
N PRO A 266 -4.82 -15.02 12.71
CA PRO A 266 -5.98 -14.31 13.23
C PRO A 266 -6.05 -12.88 12.70
N LEU A 267 -7.26 -12.34 12.57
CA LEU A 267 -7.43 -10.92 12.27
C LEU A 267 -7.26 -10.09 13.56
N PRO A 268 -6.60 -8.94 13.48
CA PRO A 268 -6.59 -7.96 14.56
C PRO A 268 -8.01 -7.44 14.87
N ASN A 269 -8.21 -6.84 16.04
CA ASN A 269 -9.43 -6.09 16.30
C ASN A 269 -9.46 -4.75 15.54
N ALA A 270 -10.63 -4.13 15.43
CA ALA A 270 -10.82 -2.93 14.61
C ALA A 270 -9.91 -1.73 14.99
N LEU A 271 -9.62 -1.54 16.29
CA LEU A 271 -8.69 -0.48 16.72
C LEU A 271 -7.25 -0.79 16.33
N SER A 272 -6.83 -2.03 16.53
CA SER A 272 -5.50 -2.50 16.11
C SER A 272 -5.33 -2.42 14.60
N ASP A 273 -6.38 -2.68 13.82
CA ASP A 273 -6.37 -2.52 12.36
C ASP A 273 -6.04 -1.08 11.94
N VAL A 274 -6.76 -0.12 12.51
CA VAL A 274 -6.53 1.30 12.22
C VAL A 274 -5.13 1.72 12.64
N TRP A 275 -4.70 1.32 13.84
CA TRP A 275 -3.36 1.62 14.35
C TRP A 275 -2.26 1.08 13.43
N GLN A 276 -2.34 -0.19 13.04
CA GLN A 276 -1.34 -0.80 12.15
C GLN A 276 -1.34 -0.17 10.76
N ALA A 277 -2.50 0.25 10.24
CA ALA A 277 -2.59 0.98 8.99
C ALA A 277 -1.87 2.34 9.06
N LEU A 278 -2.08 3.11 10.13
CA LEU A 278 -1.41 4.39 10.35
C LEU A 278 0.10 4.21 10.48
N VAL A 279 0.55 3.24 11.29
CA VAL A 279 1.97 2.93 11.49
C VAL A 279 2.63 2.51 10.18
N LEU A 280 1.98 1.64 9.39
CA LEU A 280 2.50 1.21 8.09
C LEU A 280 2.55 2.37 7.08
N GLY A 281 1.53 3.22 7.03
CA GLY A 281 1.49 4.39 6.18
C GLY A 281 2.67 5.33 6.45
N VAL A 282 2.86 5.74 7.70
CA VAL A 282 3.97 6.61 8.10
C VAL A 282 5.33 5.94 7.82
N ARG A 283 5.51 4.67 8.20
CA ARG A 283 6.76 3.94 7.99
C ARG A 283 7.17 3.94 6.53
N ASP A 284 6.24 3.58 5.67
CA ASP A 284 6.51 3.40 4.25
C ASP A 284 6.67 4.74 3.54
N TYR A 285 5.84 5.73 3.85
CA TYR A 285 6.00 7.06 3.27
C TYR A 285 7.40 7.64 3.57
N ILE A 286 7.80 7.61 4.83
CA ILE A 286 9.11 8.11 5.27
C ILE A 286 10.25 7.25 4.69
N GLY A 287 10.10 5.93 4.71
CA GLY A 287 11.14 5.00 4.25
C GLY A 287 11.35 5.03 2.74
N LYS A 288 10.27 4.93 1.96
CA LYS A 288 10.30 4.92 0.49
C LYS A 288 10.80 6.24 -0.08
N ASN A 289 10.46 7.36 0.56
CA ASN A 289 10.97 8.70 0.20
C ASN A 289 12.36 9.02 0.80
N LYS A 290 12.95 8.08 1.56
CA LYS A 290 14.31 8.18 2.13
C LYS A 290 14.52 9.37 3.09
N PHE A 291 13.46 9.79 3.79
CA PHE A 291 13.62 10.79 4.84
C PHE A 291 14.36 10.20 6.04
N PRO A 292 15.40 10.90 6.56
CA PRO A 292 16.20 10.38 7.66
C PRO A 292 15.44 10.36 8.99
N SER A 293 14.49 11.28 9.18
CA SER A 293 13.74 11.46 10.43
C SER A 293 12.44 12.22 10.20
N VAL A 294 11.63 12.32 11.23
CA VAL A 294 10.44 13.17 11.26
C VAL A 294 10.49 14.14 12.42
N LEU A 295 9.76 15.25 12.32
CA LEU A 295 9.51 16.17 13.41
C LEU A 295 8.04 16.58 13.41
N LEU A 296 7.52 16.88 14.59
CA LEU A 296 6.13 17.34 14.76
C LEU A 296 6.03 18.37 15.89
N GLY A 297 5.01 19.22 15.80
CA GLY A 297 4.61 20.09 16.89
C GLY A 297 3.87 19.27 17.97
N LEU A 298 4.40 19.26 19.20
CA LEU A 298 3.76 18.57 20.33
C LEU A 298 3.12 19.63 21.24
N SER A 299 1.77 19.73 21.18
CA SER A 299 1.02 20.78 21.85
C SER A 299 0.59 20.42 23.29
N GLY A 300 0.78 19.17 23.71
CA GLY A 300 0.17 18.62 24.93
C GLY A 300 -1.28 18.17 24.76
N GLY A 301 -1.86 18.33 23.55
CA GLY A 301 -3.18 17.82 23.20
C GLY A 301 -3.14 16.38 22.67
N ILE A 302 -4.30 15.70 22.71
CA ILE A 302 -4.40 14.28 22.35
C ILE A 302 -4.03 14.01 20.87
N ASP A 303 -4.39 14.89 19.94
CA ASP A 303 -4.10 14.67 18.51
C ASP A 303 -2.59 14.59 18.26
N SER A 304 -1.84 15.56 18.76
CA SER A 304 -0.35 15.56 18.64
C SER A 304 0.30 14.40 19.38
N ALA A 305 -0.27 13.96 20.50
CA ALA A 305 0.19 12.78 21.24
C ALA A 305 -0.04 11.49 20.45
N VAL A 306 -1.19 11.33 19.79
CA VAL A 306 -1.46 10.18 18.92
C VAL A 306 -0.50 10.14 17.74
N VAL A 307 -0.28 11.27 17.05
CA VAL A 307 0.67 11.34 15.92
C VAL A 307 2.09 11.01 16.38
N LEU A 308 2.50 11.51 17.57
CA LEU A 308 3.78 11.16 18.15
C LEU A 308 3.94 9.65 18.40
N ALA A 309 2.92 9.02 18.99
CA ALA A 309 2.93 7.58 19.25
C ALA A 309 2.99 6.75 17.95
N VAL A 310 2.20 7.11 16.93
CA VAL A 310 2.25 6.47 15.60
C VAL A 310 3.62 6.62 14.97
N ALA A 311 4.21 7.82 15.04
CA ALA A 311 5.55 8.07 14.49
C ALA A 311 6.64 7.24 15.18
N VAL A 312 6.56 7.09 16.50
CA VAL A 312 7.51 6.26 17.28
C VAL A 312 7.36 4.78 16.95
N ASP A 313 6.13 4.27 16.86
CA ASP A 313 5.88 2.88 16.47
C ASP A 313 6.32 2.60 15.01
N ALA A 314 6.21 3.60 14.15
CA ALA A 314 6.61 3.47 12.74
C ALA A 314 8.12 3.50 12.52
N LEU A 315 8.86 4.36 13.26
CA LEU A 315 10.24 4.73 12.91
C LEU A 315 11.27 4.46 14.01
N GLY A 316 10.82 4.22 15.24
CA GLY A 316 11.66 4.23 16.44
C GLY A 316 11.90 5.65 16.99
N PRO A 317 12.13 5.78 18.31
CA PRO A 317 12.21 7.07 18.99
C PRO A 317 13.40 7.93 18.51
N GLU A 318 14.48 7.32 18.06
CA GLU A 318 15.69 7.98 17.59
C GLU A 318 15.50 8.78 16.29
N ARG A 319 14.45 8.45 15.51
CA ARG A 319 14.10 9.14 14.26
C ARG A 319 12.97 10.15 14.40
N VAL A 320 12.49 10.36 15.64
CA VAL A 320 11.35 11.24 15.91
C VAL A 320 11.79 12.41 16.80
N ARG A 321 11.45 13.63 16.41
CA ARG A 321 11.71 14.84 17.17
C ARG A 321 10.41 15.55 17.48
N ALA A 322 10.10 15.76 18.76
CA ALA A 322 8.97 16.53 19.25
C ALA A 322 9.39 17.96 19.57
N VAL A 323 8.62 18.94 19.11
CA VAL A 323 8.89 20.36 19.33
C VAL A 323 7.68 21.02 19.99
N MET A 324 7.82 21.42 21.25
CA MET A 324 6.85 22.26 21.92
C MET A 324 7.14 23.73 21.61
N MET A 325 6.11 24.47 21.20
CA MET A 325 6.25 25.88 20.81
C MET A 325 5.28 26.74 21.60
N PRO A 326 5.60 27.03 22.89
CA PRO A 326 4.70 27.75 23.76
C PRO A 326 4.52 29.21 23.35
N SER A 327 3.32 29.71 23.58
CA SER A 327 2.92 31.11 23.51
C SER A 327 2.50 31.61 24.89
N PRO A 328 2.24 32.91 25.09
CA PRO A 328 1.73 33.44 26.34
C PRO A 328 0.38 32.82 26.79
N TYR A 329 -0.33 32.20 25.86
CA TYR A 329 -1.64 31.58 26.12
C TYR A 329 -1.54 30.07 26.36
N THR A 330 -0.33 29.49 26.30
CA THR A 330 -0.13 28.06 26.53
C THR A 330 -0.28 27.73 28.01
N ALA A 331 -1.21 26.86 28.37
CA ALA A 331 -1.42 26.45 29.75
C ALA A 331 -0.26 25.58 30.26
N ASP A 332 0.08 25.71 31.55
CA ASP A 332 1.16 24.93 32.19
C ASP A 332 0.97 23.42 32.07
N ILE A 333 -0.27 22.96 32.11
CA ILE A 333 -0.62 21.55 31.92
C ILE A 333 -0.18 21.04 30.55
N SER A 334 -0.34 21.84 29.50
CA SER A 334 0.09 21.46 28.13
C SER A 334 1.59 21.28 28.03
N LEU A 335 2.39 22.12 28.71
CA LEU A 335 3.84 21.98 28.80
C LEU A 335 4.24 20.70 29.54
N THR A 336 3.55 20.43 30.66
CA THR A 336 3.81 19.24 31.47
C THR A 336 3.48 17.97 30.69
N ASP A 337 2.30 17.91 30.09
CA ASP A 337 1.85 16.74 29.34
C ASP A 337 2.72 16.48 28.11
N ALA A 338 3.13 17.51 27.37
CA ALA A 338 4.04 17.36 26.24
C ALA A 338 5.42 16.80 26.66
N ARG A 339 5.96 17.30 27.76
CA ARG A 339 7.26 16.84 28.30
C ARG A 339 7.18 15.40 28.78
N ASP A 340 6.15 15.10 29.59
CA ASP A 340 5.91 13.74 30.09
C ASP A 340 5.72 12.73 28.96
N MET A 341 4.96 13.09 27.93
CA MET A 341 4.73 12.21 26.78
C MET A 341 6.04 11.94 26.04
N ALA A 342 6.83 12.98 25.73
CA ALA A 342 8.12 12.84 25.04
C ALA A 342 9.10 11.98 25.82
N GLU A 343 9.18 12.16 27.15
CA GLU A 343 10.03 11.36 28.04
C GLU A 343 9.60 9.89 28.05
N ARG A 344 8.30 9.60 28.17
CA ARG A 344 7.75 8.23 28.19
C ARG A 344 8.06 7.45 26.91
N VAL A 345 7.98 8.10 25.75
CA VAL A 345 8.26 7.45 24.47
C VAL A 345 9.72 7.54 24.03
N GLY A 346 10.55 8.29 24.80
CA GLY A 346 12.01 8.35 24.63
C GLY A 346 12.49 9.15 23.43
N VAL A 347 11.70 10.13 22.94
CA VAL A 347 12.07 10.94 21.77
C VAL A 347 12.88 12.18 22.17
N ARG A 348 13.59 12.75 21.20
CA ARG A 348 14.16 14.08 21.36
C ARG A 348 13.04 15.11 21.50
N TYR A 349 13.12 15.92 22.55
CA TYR A 349 12.18 16.97 22.88
C TYR A 349 12.86 18.33 22.95
N ASP A 350 12.31 19.34 22.28
CA ASP A 350 12.80 20.72 22.32
C ASP A 350 11.64 21.67 22.64
N GLU A 351 11.92 22.71 23.43
CA GLU A 351 10.99 23.81 23.69
C GLU A 351 11.48 25.08 23.01
N LEU A 352 10.69 25.63 22.10
CA LEU A 352 11.00 26.82 21.32
C LEU A 352 9.87 27.86 21.50
N SER A 353 10.05 28.84 22.40
CA SER A 353 9.06 29.89 22.60
C SER A 353 8.85 30.71 21.33
N ILE A 354 7.58 30.89 20.94
CA ILE A 354 7.20 31.76 19.82
C ILE A 354 7.00 33.22 20.26
N LEU A 355 7.08 33.53 21.56
CA LEU A 355 6.75 34.86 22.10
C LEU A 355 7.55 36.00 21.42
N PRO A 356 8.88 35.95 21.29
CA PRO A 356 9.60 37.05 20.66
C PRO A 356 9.12 37.35 19.23
N MET A 357 8.95 36.30 18.43
CA MET A 357 8.49 36.45 17.05
C MET A 357 7.05 36.96 16.98
N PHE A 358 6.18 36.50 17.88
CA PHE A 358 4.80 36.96 17.95
C PHE A 358 4.72 38.45 18.32
N GLU A 359 5.50 38.90 19.31
CA GLU A 359 5.63 40.31 19.67
C GLU A 359 6.16 41.17 18.53
N ASP A 360 7.18 40.72 17.78
CA ASP A 360 7.71 41.41 16.61
C ASP A 360 6.65 41.56 15.49
N PHE A 361 5.81 40.53 15.24
CA PHE A 361 4.69 40.62 14.30
C PHE A 361 3.67 41.65 14.75
N LEU A 362 3.25 41.62 16.04
CA LEU A 362 2.29 42.60 16.55
C LEU A 362 2.83 44.01 16.51
N GLN A 363 4.11 44.21 16.83
CA GLN A 363 4.76 45.51 16.75
C GLN A 363 4.80 46.03 15.31
N THR A 364 5.13 45.17 14.37
CA THR A 364 5.21 45.52 12.95
C THR A 364 3.84 45.93 12.38
N LEU A 365 2.78 45.23 12.82
CA LEU A 365 1.40 45.46 12.36
C LEU A 365 0.62 46.46 13.23
N GLN A 366 1.26 47.07 14.23
CA GLN A 366 0.59 47.91 15.21
C GLN A 366 -0.26 49.04 14.58
N ALA A 367 0.27 49.69 13.53
CA ALA A 367 -0.44 50.76 12.86
C ALA A 367 -1.72 50.30 12.16
N ASP A 368 -1.70 49.11 11.60
CA ASP A 368 -2.84 48.52 10.86
C ASP A 368 -3.88 47.91 11.81
N PHE A 369 -3.45 47.50 13.02
CA PHE A 369 -4.30 46.85 14.03
C PHE A 369 -4.86 47.80 15.07
N ALA A 370 -4.42 49.08 15.13
CA ALA A 370 -4.60 50.03 16.23
C ALA A 370 -6.03 50.16 16.75
N ASP A 371 -7.03 50.07 15.89
CA ASP A 371 -8.47 50.26 16.22
C ASP A 371 -9.29 48.97 16.10
N LYS A 372 -8.61 47.80 16.03
CA LYS A 372 -9.30 46.50 15.90
C LYS A 372 -9.23 45.70 17.20
N PRO A 373 -10.30 45.00 17.60
CA PRO A 373 -10.24 44.07 18.69
C PRO A 373 -9.39 42.83 18.33
N LEU A 374 -8.84 42.16 19.35
CA LEU A 374 -8.19 40.85 19.17
C LEU A 374 -9.25 39.84 18.63
N ASP A 375 -8.83 39.06 17.63
CA ASP A 375 -9.67 38.06 17.02
C ASP A 375 -8.83 36.84 16.54
N ALA A 376 -9.36 36.01 15.62
CA ALA A 376 -8.65 34.89 15.04
C ALA A 376 -7.35 35.25 14.29
N THR A 377 -7.09 36.55 14.01
CA THR A 377 -5.89 37.01 13.33
C THR A 377 -4.65 36.70 14.15
N GLU A 378 -4.68 37.00 15.44
CA GLU A 378 -3.54 36.77 16.35
C GLU A 378 -3.30 35.27 16.59
N GLU A 379 -4.38 34.47 16.65
CA GLU A 379 -4.27 33.01 16.72
C GLU A 379 -3.61 32.44 15.46
N ASN A 380 -4.04 32.92 14.27
CA ASN A 380 -3.50 32.52 12.99
C ASN A 380 -2.03 32.94 12.82
N ILE A 381 -1.62 34.09 13.36
CA ILE A 381 -0.19 34.50 13.37
C ILE A 381 0.62 33.48 14.16
N GLN A 382 0.17 33.07 15.35
CA GLN A 382 0.87 32.08 16.15
C GLN A 382 0.99 30.73 15.42
N ALA A 383 -0.08 30.24 14.80
CA ALA A 383 -0.08 29.00 14.03
C ALA A 383 0.94 29.06 12.87
N ARG A 384 1.00 30.19 12.15
CA ARG A 384 1.97 30.40 11.05
C ARG A 384 3.41 30.48 11.52
N ILE A 385 3.68 31.14 12.66
CA ILE A 385 5.01 31.16 13.29
C ILE A 385 5.47 29.72 13.60
N ARG A 386 4.60 28.90 14.22
CA ARG A 386 4.89 27.49 14.52
C ARG A 386 5.18 26.70 13.25
N GLY A 387 4.35 26.82 12.22
CA GLY A 387 4.58 26.19 10.91
C GLY A 387 5.91 26.60 10.29
N THR A 388 6.25 27.90 10.32
CA THR A 388 7.52 28.41 9.81
C THR A 388 8.72 27.83 10.56
N LEU A 389 8.66 27.73 11.89
CA LEU A 389 9.74 27.13 12.70
C LEU A 389 9.92 25.64 12.39
N LEU A 390 8.84 24.87 12.31
CA LEU A 390 8.91 23.46 11.95
C LEU A 390 9.51 23.26 10.57
N MET A 391 9.08 24.04 9.58
CA MET A 391 9.62 23.97 8.23
C MET A 391 11.10 24.40 8.17
N ALA A 392 11.51 25.39 8.94
CA ALA A 392 12.93 25.78 9.05
C ALA A 392 13.79 24.65 9.64
N LEU A 393 13.30 23.98 10.69
CA LEU A 393 13.95 22.80 11.25
C LEU A 393 14.02 21.64 10.28
N SER A 394 12.92 21.36 9.56
CA SER A 394 12.84 20.37 8.49
C SER A 394 13.89 20.62 7.41
N ASN A 395 13.93 21.80 6.85
CA ASN A 395 14.87 22.18 5.80
C ASN A 395 16.34 22.09 6.27
N LYS A 396 16.59 22.45 7.53
CA LYS A 396 17.96 22.43 8.08
C LYS A 396 18.48 21.04 8.38
N HIS A 397 17.60 20.12 8.80
CA HIS A 397 17.96 18.79 9.28
C HIS A 397 17.54 17.65 8.33
N GLY A 398 16.75 17.95 7.29
CA GLY A 398 16.30 16.98 6.29
C GLY A 398 15.15 16.07 6.75
N GLY A 399 14.57 16.31 7.94
CA GLY A 399 13.45 15.55 8.47
C GLY A 399 12.11 16.02 7.89
N MET A 400 11.14 15.13 7.74
CA MET A 400 9.77 15.45 7.30
C MET A 400 8.96 16.02 8.47
N VAL A 401 8.16 17.06 8.23
CA VAL A 401 7.17 17.53 9.22
C VAL A 401 5.92 16.67 9.12
N LEU A 402 5.53 16.04 10.24
CA LEU A 402 4.23 15.39 10.36
C LEU A 402 3.20 16.39 10.87
N THR A 403 2.04 16.45 10.19
CA THR A 403 0.91 17.27 10.65
C THR A 403 0.08 16.54 11.68
N THR A 404 -0.63 17.29 12.52
CA THR A 404 -1.47 16.74 13.58
C THR A 404 -2.95 17.10 13.41
N GLY A 405 -3.34 17.60 12.22
CA GLY A 405 -4.70 17.96 11.89
C GLY A 405 -5.62 16.75 11.75
N ASN A 406 -6.89 16.93 11.99
CA ASN A 406 -7.91 15.90 11.86
C ASN A 406 -9.05 16.31 10.91
N LYS A 407 -9.88 15.32 10.51
CA LYS A 407 -10.99 15.54 9.57
C LYS A 407 -12.05 16.53 10.09
N SER A 408 -12.27 16.59 11.38
CA SER A 408 -13.26 17.50 11.97
C SER A 408 -12.81 18.95 11.85
N GLU A 409 -11.55 19.23 12.13
CA GLU A 409 -10.94 20.56 11.92
C GLU A 409 -11.04 21.00 10.46
N MET A 410 -10.68 20.11 9.53
CA MET A 410 -10.78 20.40 8.09
C MET A 410 -12.23 20.63 7.65
N ALA A 411 -13.17 19.81 8.13
CA ALA A 411 -14.59 19.91 7.75
C ALA A 411 -15.27 21.17 8.28
N THR A 412 -14.84 21.65 9.44
CA THR A 412 -15.39 22.89 10.07
C THR A 412 -14.61 24.15 9.69
N GLY A 413 -13.50 24.01 8.95
CA GLY A 413 -12.63 25.13 8.60
C GLY A 413 -11.79 25.65 9.79
N TYR A 414 -11.65 24.84 10.83
CA TYR A 414 -10.84 25.15 12.02
C TYR A 414 -9.39 24.72 11.82
N CYS A 415 -8.78 25.23 10.76
CA CYS A 415 -7.37 25.00 10.44
C CYS A 415 -6.77 26.27 9.82
N THR A 416 -5.51 26.56 10.14
CA THR A 416 -4.83 27.76 9.66
C THR A 416 -3.99 27.43 8.44
N LEU A 417 -4.38 28.03 7.30
CA LEU A 417 -3.63 27.91 6.06
C LEU A 417 -2.20 28.47 6.24
N TYR A 418 -1.19 27.70 5.83
CA TYR A 418 0.24 27.99 6.06
C TYR A 418 0.67 28.01 7.55
N GLY A 419 -0.14 27.45 8.44
CA GLY A 419 0.15 27.31 9.87
C GLY A 419 0.24 25.84 10.29
N ASP A 420 -0.72 25.41 11.06
CA ASP A 420 -0.84 24.04 11.56
C ASP A 420 -1.05 22.98 10.48
N MET A 421 -1.50 23.39 9.28
CA MET A 421 -1.54 22.56 8.07
C MET A 421 -0.22 22.50 7.30
N ALA A 422 0.82 23.21 7.75
CA ALA A 422 2.12 23.22 7.10
C ALA A 422 2.93 21.98 7.46
N GLY A 423 2.85 20.95 6.64
CA GLY A 423 3.59 19.70 6.79
C GLY A 423 3.70 18.95 5.47
N GLY A 424 4.45 17.84 5.49
CA GLY A 424 4.69 17.01 4.31
C GLY A 424 3.90 15.71 4.32
N PHE A 425 3.39 15.32 5.48
CA PHE A 425 2.58 14.10 5.63
C PHE A 425 1.69 14.19 6.86
#